data_cae4b6ad84505945457ef95d8c819f64
#
_entry.id   cae4b6ad84505945457ef95d8c819f64
#
_cell.length_a   1.000
_cell.length_b   1.000
_cell.length_c   1.000
_cell.angle_alpha   90.00
_cell.angle_beta   90.00
_cell.angle_gamma   90.00
#
_symmetry.space_group_name_H-M   'P 1'
#
loop_
_entity.id
_entity.type
_entity.pdbx_description
1 polymer ?
#
loop_
_entity_poly.entity_id
_entity_poly.type
_entity_poly.pdbx_seq_one_letter_code
_entity_poly.pdbx_strand_id
1 'polypeptide(L)'
;MQFLLRCAASSLLLLLTAHLVSAQDGGAIYQRSCAPCHEKGVDRAPSHEALHAMSPERVLAAMESGPMISMANRQSAAARRAIAEFITGKSFAHPMDIAPPPAAMCTAAAPEFGDPAASGPQWNGWGQNLLNTR
;
A
#
# COMPACT_ATOMS: atom_id res chain seq x y z
N MET A 1 -42.87 4.57 -33.71
CA MET A 1 -42.25 5.78 -33.16
C MET A 1 -42.04 5.70 -31.63
N GLN A 2 -42.99 5.20 -30.85
CA GLN A 2 -42.86 5.06 -29.38
C GLN A 2 -41.79 4.06 -28.92
N PHE A 3 -41.52 3.01 -29.69
CA PHE A 3 -40.48 2.01 -29.33
C PHE A 3 -39.07 2.59 -29.43
N LEU A 4 -38.75 3.41 -30.41
CA LEU A 4 -37.46 4.05 -30.60
C LEU A 4 -37.18 5.11 -29.51
N LEU A 5 -38.19 5.83 -29.07
CA LEU A 5 -38.04 6.78 -27.97
C LEU A 5 -37.74 6.10 -26.62
N ARG A 6 -38.37 4.94 -26.38
CA ARG A 6 -38.14 4.16 -25.15
C ARG A 6 -36.73 3.58 -25.10
N CYS A 7 -36.22 3.06 -26.21
CA CYS A 7 -34.84 2.56 -26.28
C CYS A 7 -33.79 3.68 -26.08
N ALA A 8 -34.01 4.85 -26.68
CA ALA A 8 -33.12 5.99 -26.51
C ALA A 8 -33.09 6.52 -25.07
N ALA A 9 -34.23 6.57 -24.39
CA ALA A 9 -34.33 7.00 -23.00
C ALA A 9 -33.63 6.01 -22.05
N SER A 10 -33.78 4.70 -22.29
CA SER A 10 -33.09 3.67 -21.48
C SER A 10 -31.57 3.69 -21.66
N SER A 11 -31.07 3.92 -22.88
CA SER A 11 -29.64 4.03 -23.14
C SER A 11 -29.01 5.28 -22.50
N LEU A 12 -29.75 6.39 -22.51
CA LEU A 12 -29.28 7.63 -21.87
C LEU A 12 -29.20 7.49 -20.35
N LEU A 13 -30.13 6.77 -19.72
CA LEU A 13 -30.13 6.54 -18.28
C LEU A 13 -28.97 5.64 -17.85
N LEU A 14 -28.62 4.63 -18.65
CA LEU A 14 -27.44 3.77 -18.38
C LEU A 14 -26.12 4.54 -18.49
N LEU A 15 -26.02 5.49 -19.41
CA LEU A 15 -24.81 6.31 -19.56
C LEU A 15 -24.62 7.30 -18.40
N LEU A 16 -25.70 7.80 -17.79
CA LEU A 16 -25.60 8.69 -16.63
C LEU A 16 -25.14 7.97 -15.33
N THR A 17 -25.37 6.68 -15.20
CA THR A 17 -24.97 5.93 -14.00
C THR A 17 -23.49 5.52 -14.00
N ALA A 18 -22.80 5.59 -15.13
CA ALA A 18 -21.39 5.21 -15.26
C ALA A 18 -20.41 6.21 -14.61
N HIS A 19 -20.86 7.39 -14.21
CA HIS A 19 -19.98 8.43 -13.65
C HIS A 19 -19.86 8.45 -12.11
N LEU A 20 -20.46 7.49 -11.40
CA LEU A 20 -20.39 7.42 -9.95
C LEU A 20 -19.28 6.48 -9.42
N VAL A 21 -18.25 6.22 -10.20
CA VAL A 21 -16.99 5.72 -9.62
C VAL A 21 -16.35 6.92 -8.91
N SER A 22 -16.78 7.14 -7.69
CA SER A 22 -16.20 8.16 -6.82
C SER A 22 -14.72 7.83 -6.64
N ALA A 23 -13.86 8.58 -7.32
CA ALA A 23 -12.45 8.58 -6.98
C ALA A 23 -12.37 8.88 -5.47
N GLN A 24 -11.73 8.00 -4.72
CA GLN A 24 -11.61 8.18 -3.27
C GLN A 24 -10.84 9.47 -3.03
N ASP A 25 -11.49 10.46 -2.43
CA ASP A 25 -10.83 11.71 -2.06
C ASP A 25 -9.92 11.47 -0.86
N GLY A 26 -8.65 11.18 -1.15
CA GLY A 26 -7.63 10.93 -0.14
C GLY A 26 -7.44 12.11 0.81
N GLY A 27 -7.58 13.33 0.32
CA GLY A 27 -7.48 14.55 1.11
C GLY A 27 -8.61 14.67 2.13
N ALA A 28 -9.86 14.49 1.69
CA ALA A 28 -11.01 14.54 2.59
C ALA A 28 -10.96 13.44 3.66
N ILE A 29 -10.47 12.25 3.30
CA ILE A 29 -10.29 11.15 4.26
C ILE A 29 -9.16 11.49 5.25
N TYR A 30 -8.03 11.98 4.76
CA TYR A 30 -6.91 12.40 5.58
C TYR A 30 -7.33 13.44 6.62
N GLN A 31 -8.02 14.50 6.21
CA GLN A 31 -8.46 15.57 7.10
C GLN A 31 -9.36 15.07 8.24
N ARG A 32 -10.25 14.11 7.94
CA ARG A 32 -11.16 13.57 8.96
C ARG A 32 -10.50 12.58 9.90
N SER A 33 -9.58 11.76 9.39
CA SER A 33 -9.14 10.54 10.10
C SER A 33 -7.68 10.57 10.54
N CYS A 34 -6.84 11.38 9.90
CA CYS A 34 -5.39 11.36 10.09
C CYS A 34 -4.84 12.68 10.66
N ALA A 35 -5.31 13.82 10.12
CA ALA A 35 -4.90 15.17 10.53
C ALA A 35 -5.04 15.45 12.03
N PRO A 36 -6.04 14.92 12.76
CA PRO A 36 -6.14 15.15 14.20
C PRO A 36 -4.89 14.75 15.00
N CYS A 37 -4.12 13.78 14.50
CA CYS A 37 -2.85 13.38 15.13
C CYS A 37 -1.63 13.96 14.40
N HIS A 38 -1.65 13.91 13.07
CA HIS A 38 -0.47 14.24 12.26
C HIS A 38 -0.25 15.76 12.03
N GLU A 39 -1.25 16.61 12.29
CA GLU A 39 -1.12 18.07 12.18
C GLU A 39 -1.14 18.78 13.54
N LYS A 40 -1.54 18.09 14.61
CA LYS A 40 -1.67 18.72 15.94
C LYS A 40 -0.48 18.44 16.88
N GLY A 41 0.59 17.85 16.39
CA GLY A 41 1.77 17.56 17.20
C GLY A 41 1.53 16.55 18.32
N VAL A 42 0.67 15.57 18.08
CA VAL A 42 0.47 14.47 19.02
C VAL A 42 1.78 13.71 19.17
N ASP A 43 2.17 13.44 20.41
CA ASP A 43 3.40 12.70 20.70
C ASP A 43 3.50 11.40 19.92
N ARG A 44 4.68 11.14 19.34
CA ARG A 44 5.01 10.00 18.51
C ARG A 44 4.32 9.95 17.13
N ALA A 45 3.44 10.89 16.78
CA ALA A 45 2.91 11.00 15.44
C ALA A 45 3.85 11.84 14.56
N PRO A 46 4.37 11.32 13.44
CA PRO A 46 5.13 12.15 12.51
C PRO A 46 4.29 13.32 12.01
N SER A 47 4.91 14.48 11.85
CA SER A 47 4.22 15.64 11.27
C SER A 47 3.83 15.39 9.81
N HIS A 48 2.87 16.16 9.29
CA HIS A 48 2.51 16.10 7.87
C HIS A 48 3.72 16.32 6.95
N GLU A 49 4.61 17.25 7.30
CA GLU A 49 5.83 17.50 6.56
C GLU A 49 6.75 16.27 6.51
N ALA A 50 6.93 15.58 7.63
CA ALA A 50 7.71 14.36 7.69
C ALA A 50 7.09 13.24 6.85
N LEU A 51 5.76 13.13 6.83
CA LEU A 51 5.05 12.18 5.99
C LEU A 51 5.16 12.53 4.51
N HIS A 52 5.08 13.81 4.15
CA HIS A 52 5.21 14.30 2.78
C HIS A 52 6.59 13.97 2.17
N ALA A 53 7.62 13.93 2.99
CA ALA A 53 8.96 13.56 2.54
C ALA A 53 9.10 12.06 2.16
N MET A 54 8.16 11.22 2.59
CA MET A 54 8.20 9.77 2.31
C MET A 54 7.76 9.44 0.88
N SER A 55 7.92 8.17 0.49
CA SER A 55 7.28 7.63 -0.72
C SER A 55 5.86 7.16 -0.42
N PRO A 56 4.94 7.15 -1.42
CA PRO A 56 3.58 6.66 -1.23
C PRO A 56 3.53 5.18 -0.81
N GLU A 57 4.48 4.36 -1.26
CA GLU A 57 4.60 2.96 -0.88
C GLU A 57 4.89 2.81 0.61
N ARG A 58 5.78 3.66 1.16
CA ARG A 58 6.11 3.65 2.58
C ARG A 58 4.93 4.08 3.45
N VAL A 59 4.20 5.10 3.03
CA VAL A 59 2.99 5.55 3.72
C VAL A 59 1.90 4.47 3.65
N LEU A 60 1.71 3.83 2.50
CA LEU A 60 0.76 2.73 2.33
C LEU A 60 1.12 1.54 3.22
N ALA A 61 2.39 1.13 3.24
CA ALA A 61 2.86 0.03 4.08
C ALA A 61 2.61 0.30 5.57
N ALA A 62 2.76 1.54 6.03
CA ALA A 62 2.44 1.91 7.42
C ALA A 62 0.96 1.69 7.75
N MET A 63 0.05 1.84 6.78
CA MET A 63 -1.39 1.64 6.93
C MET A 63 -1.83 0.18 6.75
N GLU A 64 -1.08 -0.64 6.02
CA GLU A 64 -1.47 -2.02 5.69
C GLU A 64 -0.84 -3.07 6.60
N SER A 65 0.39 -2.85 7.03
CA SER A 65 1.14 -3.80 7.86
C SER A 65 2.00 -3.13 8.95
N GLY A 66 1.91 -1.81 9.06
CA GLY A 66 2.73 -1.02 9.97
C GLY A 66 1.95 -0.39 11.13
N PRO A 67 2.51 0.64 11.76
CA PRO A 67 1.98 1.24 13.00
C PRO A 67 0.59 1.86 12.85
N MET A 68 0.15 2.19 11.63
CA MET A 68 -1.15 2.79 11.38
C MET A 68 -2.25 1.78 11.00
N ILE A 69 -1.98 0.48 11.02
CA ILE A 69 -2.93 -0.56 10.61
C ILE A 69 -4.27 -0.47 11.36
N SER A 70 -4.25 -0.24 12.66
CA SER A 70 -5.47 -0.13 13.49
C SER A 70 -6.31 1.11 13.15
N MET A 71 -5.68 2.18 12.71
CA MET A 71 -6.36 3.44 12.33
C MET A 71 -6.90 3.37 10.89
N ALA A 72 -6.21 2.65 10.02
CA ALA A 72 -6.52 2.56 8.60
C ALA A 72 -7.38 1.35 8.21
N ASN A 73 -7.67 0.41 9.12
CA ASN A 73 -8.38 -0.84 8.82
C ASN A 73 -9.82 -0.63 8.31
N ARG A 74 -10.44 0.51 8.64
CA ARG A 74 -11.78 0.87 8.17
C ARG A 74 -11.79 1.48 6.76
N GLN A 75 -10.62 1.80 6.21
CA GLN A 75 -10.47 2.35 4.88
C GLN A 75 -10.33 1.23 3.86
N SER A 76 -10.96 1.38 2.69
CA SER A 76 -10.74 0.45 1.58
C SER A 76 -9.30 0.52 1.08
N ALA A 77 -8.85 -0.50 0.36
CA ALA A 77 -7.52 -0.49 -0.26
C ALA A 77 -7.34 0.72 -1.19
N ALA A 78 -8.37 1.06 -1.98
CA ALA A 78 -8.35 2.23 -2.85
C ALA A 78 -8.25 3.54 -2.03
N ALA A 79 -8.97 3.65 -0.92
CA ALA A 79 -8.89 4.81 -0.03
C ALA A 79 -7.50 4.95 0.59
N ARG A 80 -6.88 3.87 1.07
CA ARG A 80 -5.53 3.91 1.62
C ARG A 80 -4.50 4.37 0.59
N ARG A 81 -4.61 3.92 -0.67
CA ARG A 81 -3.77 4.40 -1.76
C ARG A 81 -3.96 5.90 -2.02
N ALA A 82 -5.21 6.36 -2.13
CA ALA A 82 -5.53 7.77 -2.33
C ALA A 82 -5.01 8.67 -1.19
N ILE A 83 -5.09 8.20 0.06
CA ILE A 83 -4.51 8.89 1.22
C ILE A 83 -2.99 8.99 1.09
N ALA A 84 -2.31 7.90 0.71
CA ALA A 84 -0.85 7.90 0.56
C ALA A 84 -0.38 8.86 -0.54
N GLU A 85 -1.05 8.89 -1.68
CA GLU A 85 -0.78 9.83 -2.77
C GLU A 85 -1.05 11.28 -2.35
N PHE A 86 -2.15 11.53 -1.64
CA PHE A 86 -2.45 12.86 -1.12
C PHE A 86 -1.37 13.38 -0.15
N ILE A 87 -1.01 12.56 0.85
CA ILE A 87 -0.01 12.94 1.87
C ILE A 87 1.33 13.25 1.22
N THR A 88 1.77 12.43 0.29
CA THR A 88 3.11 12.55 -0.30
C THR A 88 3.17 13.50 -1.48
N GLY A 89 2.03 13.83 -2.08
CA GLY A 89 1.96 14.57 -3.34
C GLY A 89 2.58 13.83 -4.53
N LYS A 90 2.79 12.51 -4.40
CA LYS A 90 3.44 11.66 -5.39
C LYS A 90 2.51 10.52 -5.77
N SER A 91 2.56 10.09 -7.03
CA SER A 91 1.89 8.86 -7.46
C SER A 91 2.73 7.63 -7.12
N PHE A 92 2.06 6.49 -6.99
CA PHE A 92 2.78 5.21 -6.86
C PHE A 92 3.65 4.95 -8.08
N ALA A 93 4.85 4.44 -7.85
CA ALA A 93 5.72 3.98 -8.92
C ALA A 93 5.02 2.88 -9.74
N HIS A 94 5.21 2.91 -11.04
CA HIS A 94 4.81 1.78 -11.88
C HIS A 94 5.63 0.54 -11.50
N PRO A 95 5.07 -0.68 -11.63
CA PRO A 95 5.83 -1.91 -11.34
C PRO A 95 7.19 -2.00 -12.05
N MET A 96 7.32 -1.38 -13.21
CA MET A 96 8.58 -1.30 -13.94
C MET A 96 9.61 -0.36 -13.29
N ASP A 97 9.15 0.65 -12.55
CA ASP A 97 10.01 1.64 -11.89
C ASP A 97 10.64 1.11 -10.60
N ILE A 98 10.07 0.02 -10.05
CA ILE A 98 10.60 -0.67 -8.87
C ILE A 98 11.44 -1.89 -9.23
N ALA A 99 11.66 -2.16 -10.51
CA ALA A 99 12.56 -3.23 -10.95
C ALA A 99 13.96 -2.99 -10.36
N PRO A 100 14.55 -4.00 -9.71
CA PRO A 100 15.90 -3.85 -9.18
C PRO A 100 16.87 -3.53 -10.32
N PRO A 101 17.86 -2.66 -10.09
CA PRO A 101 18.85 -2.35 -11.11
C PRO A 101 19.58 -3.64 -11.54
N PRO A 102 20.03 -3.75 -12.80
CA PRO A 102 20.71 -4.95 -13.30
C PRO A 102 21.87 -5.41 -12.43
N ALA A 103 22.58 -4.47 -11.80
CA ALA A 103 23.67 -4.77 -10.87
C ALA A 103 23.21 -5.46 -9.56
N ALA A 104 21.91 -5.39 -9.21
CA ALA A 104 21.34 -6.06 -8.06
C ALA A 104 20.80 -7.46 -8.40
N MET A 105 20.86 -7.85 -9.67
CA MET A 105 20.45 -9.18 -10.11
C MET A 105 21.60 -10.16 -10.01
N CYS A 106 21.35 -11.34 -9.48
CA CYS A 106 22.35 -12.42 -9.50
C CYS A 106 22.66 -12.79 -10.95
N THR A 107 23.90 -12.64 -11.38
CA THR A 107 24.37 -12.98 -12.72
C THR A 107 24.88 -14.42 -12.83
N ALA A 108 25.15 -15.07 -11.70
CA ALA A 108 25.53 -16.47 -11.61
C ALA A 108 24.33 -17.34 -11.21
N ALA A 109 24.33 -18.58 -11.66
CA ALA A 109 23.39 -19.58 -11.12
C ALA A 109 23.55 -19.59 -9.58
N ALA A 110 22.43 -19.62 -8.87
CA ALA A 110 22.47 -19.74 -7.42
C ALA A 110 23.27 -21.01 -7.08
N PRO A 111 24.24 -20.93 -6.15
CA PRO A 111 24.92 -22.13 -5.70
C PRO A 111 23.87 -23.11 -5.19
N GLU A 112 24.03 -24.40 -5.53
CA GLU A 112 23.23 -25.43 -4.91
C GLU A 112 23.41 -25.34 -3.40
N PHE A 113 22.31 -25.12 -2.69
CA PHE A 113 22.33 -25.21 -1.23
C PHE A 113 22.57 -26.68 -0.90
N GLY A 114 23.74 -26.97 -0.33
CA GLY A 114 24.02 -28.29 0.24
C GLY A 114 22.94 -28.68 1.26
N ASP A 115 22.81 -29.99 1.51
CA ASP A 115 21.88 -30.49 2.51
C ASP A 115 22.15 -29.77 3.86
N PRO A 116 21.21 -29.00 4.38
CA PRO A 116 21.37 -28.31 5.65
C PRO A 116 21.59 -29.26 6.84
N ALA A 117 21.27 -30.54 6.70
CA ALA A 117 21.53 -31.56 7.71
C ALA A 117 22.98 -32.11 7.68
N ALA A 118 23.75 -31.87 6.60
CA ALA A 118 25.03 -32.50 6.38
C ALA A 118 26.23 -31.74 6.95
N SER A 119 26.10 -30.51 7.42
CA SER A 119 27.21 -29.63 7.74
C SER A 119 27.14 -29.03 9.15
N GLY A 120 27.48 -29.77 10.19
CA GLY A 120 27.81 -29.22 11.52
C GLY A 120 26.74 -28.34 12.19
N PRO A 121 27.08 -27.66 13.27
CA PRO A 121 26.13 -26.81 13.99
C PRO A 121 25.65 -25.66 13.10
N GLN A 122 24.37 -25.70 12.78
CA GLN A 122 23.72 -24.71 11.94
C GLN A 122 22.73 -23.89 12.75
N TRP A 123 22.57 -22.61 12.35
CA TRP A 123 21.57 -21.75 12.92
C TRP A 123 20.23 -21.99 12.21
N ASN A 124 19.33 -22.74 12.84
CA ASN A 124 18.01 -23.11 12.28
C ASN A 124 16.88 -22.20 12.80
N GLY A 125 17.14 -20.92 12.94
CA GLY A 125 16.14 -19.95 13.41
C GLY A 125 16.48 -19.37 14.80
N TRP A 126 15.47 -18.88 15.48
CA TRP A 126 15.58 -18.31 16.82
C TRP A 126 15.85 -19.41 17.87
N GLY A 127 17.08 -19.77 18.05
CA GLY A 127 17.51 -20.92 18.86
C GLY A 127 17.94 -22.07 17.97
N GLN A 128 18.94 -22.83 18.43
CA GLN A 128 19.57 -23.89 17.63
C GLN A 128 18.68 -25.11 17.35
N ASN A 129 17.50 -25.15 17.93
CA ASN A 129 16.53 -26.25 17.75
C ASN A 129 15.08 -25.79 17.99
N LEU A 130 14.12 -26.68 17.76
CA LEU A 130 12.71 -26.41 17.96
C LEU A 130 12.31 -26.05 19.39
N LEU A 131 13.17 -26.29 20.38
CA LEU A 131 12.96 -25.96 21.79
C LEU A 131 13.54 -24.59 22.16
N ASN A 132 14.06 -23.84 21.18
CA ASN A 132 14.66 -22.51 21.37
C ASN A 132 15.75 -22.44 22.45
N THR A 133 16.48 -23.50 22.64
CA THR A 133 17.64 -23.53 23.56
C THR A 133 18.81 -22.81 22.89
N ARG A 134 19.43 -21.89 23.62
CA ARG A 134 20.61 -21.12 23.20
C ARG A 134 21.87 -21.78 23.72
#